data_cea133ca74313fa064351650ce0688bb
#
_entry.id   cea133ca74313fa064351650ce0688bb
#
_cell.length_a   1.000
_cell.length_b   1.000
_cell.length_c   1.000
_cell.angle_alpha   90.00
_cell.angle_beta   90.00
_cell.angle_gamma   90.00
#
_symmetry.space_group_name_H-M   'P 1'
#
loop_
_entity.id
_entity.type
_entity.pdbx_description
1 polymer ?
#
loop_
_entity_poly.entity_id
_entity_poly.type
_entity_poly.pdbx_seq_one_letter_code
_entity_poly.pdbx_strand_id
1 'polypeptide(L)'
;GKVGSQVARIGKAFGMQVMAWSENLNLDICKELDVLPCSKEDLIKNSDFLSIHVQGGERYKDCITLKEMDKMKKTSFLINTSRGPIINEDDLIIALSTNEIAGAGIDVYDKEPLPENNKLRFLPNALLTPHIGYVTAENYTTYYNQMIESLESCVNGKPIRIIE
;
A
#
# COMPACT_ATOMS: atom_id res chain seq x y z
N GLY A 1 6.28 2.80 -9.83
CA GLY A 1 4.91 2.84 -10.35
C GLY A 1 4.26 4.21 -10.08
N LYS A 2 3.11 4.50 -10.70
CA LYS A 2 2.48 5.85 -10.63
C LYS A 2 2.29 6.36 -9.20
N VAL A 3 1.69 5.57 -8.32
CA VAL A 3 1.43 5.97 -6.92
C VAL A 3 2.74 6.12 -6.15
N GLY A 4 3.62 5.13 -6.19
CA GLY A 4 4.91 5.18 -5.47
C GLY A 4 5.77 6.37 -5.90
N SER A 5 5.77 6.75 -7.19
CA SER A 5 6.48 7.94 -7.67
C SER A 5 5.92 9.23 -7.09
N GLN A 6 4.60 9.33 -6.93
CA GLN A 6 3.99 10.52 -6.30
C GLN A 6 4.32 10.59 -4.81
N VAL A 7 4.24 9.47 -4.11
CA VAL A 7 4.62 9.40 -2.68
C VAL A 7 6.09 9.74 -2.50
N ALA A 8 6.98 9.28 -3.40
CA ALA A 8 8.39 9.65 -3.40
C ALA A 8 8.60 11.16 -3.54
N ARG A 9 7.90 11.82 -4.48
CA ARG A 9 7.96 13.30 -4.64
C ARG A 9 7.53 14.02 -3.36
N ILE A 10 6.45 13.55 -2.73
CA ILE A 10 5.95 14.13 -1.48
C ILE A 10 6.99 13.93 -0.35
N GLY A 11 7.54 12.73 -0.21
CA GLY A 11 8.59 12.47 0.77
C GLY A 11 9.81 13.37 0.59
N LYS A 12 10.26 13.57 -0.66
CA LYS A 12 11.34 14.52 -0.98
C LYS A 12 10.98 15.96 -0.60
N ALA A 13 9.73 16.39 -0.84
CA ALA A 13 9.26 17.72 -0.46
C ALA A 13 9.28 17.94 1.06
N PHE A 14 9.13 16.89 1.86
CA PHE A 14 9.33 16.91 3.31
C PHE A 14 10.80 16.80 3.75
N GLY A 15 11.74 16.76 2.81
CA GLY A 15 13.17 16.64 3.12
C GLY A 15 13.62 15.21 3.46
N MET A 16 12.80 14.20 3.19
CA MET A 16 13.16 12.80 3.45
C MET A 16 14.19 12.29 2.42
N GLN A 17 15.07 11.41 2.86
CA GLN A 17 15.84 10.56 1.97
C GLN A 17 14.92 9.42 1.51
N VAL A 18 14.69 9.31 0.21
CA VAL A 18 13.77 8.31 -0.34
C VAL A 18 14.55 7.19 -1.00
N MET A 19 14.27 5.96 -0.57
CA MET A 19 14.79 4.74 -1.15
C MET A 19 13.66 3.95 -1.81
N ALA A 20 13.96 3.12 -2.79
CA ALA A 20 12.98 2.28 -3.44
C ALA A 20 13.54 0.91 -3.81
N TRP A 21 12.66 -0.08 -3.68
CA TRP A 21 12.86 -1.43 -4.20
C TRP A 21 11.60 -1.93 -4.89
N SER A 22 11.77 -2.62 -5.99
CA SER A 22 10.82 -3.57 -6.56
C SER A 22 11.56 -4.50 -7.51
N GLU A 23 10.99 -5.66 -7.84
CA GLU A 23 11.62 -6.60 -8.77
C GLU A 23 11.82 -6.00 -10.17
N ASN A 24 10.94 -5.07 -10.56
CA ASN A 24 10.99 -4.37 -11.86
C ASN A 24 11.17 -2.86 -11.65
N LEU A 25 12.10 -2.48 -10.76
CA LEU A 25 12.37 -1.07 -10.47
C LEU A 25 12.91 -0.36 -11.71
N ASN A 26 12.27 0.72 -12.12
CA ASN A 26 12.75 1.55 -13.22
C ASN A 26 13.80 2.54 -12.69
N LEU A 27 15.05 2.33 -13.08
CA LEU A 27 16.21 3.12 -12.61
C LEU A 27 16.21 4.55 -13.17
N ASP A 28 15.66 4.78 -14.37
CA ASP A 28 15.59 6.11 -14.97
C ASP A 28 14.61 6.98 -14.17
N ILE A 29 13.47 6.42 -13.78
CA ILE A 29 12.51 7.11 -12.89
C ILE A 29 13.13 7.38 -11.51
N CYS A 30 13.90 6.44 -10.97
CA CYS A 30 14.60 6.65 -9.70
C CYS A 30 15.58 7.83 -9.81
N LYS A 31 16.34 7.88 -10.90
CA LYS A 31 17.27 8.98 -11.16
C LYS A 31 16.57 10.33 -11.34
N GLU A 32 15.46 10.36 -12.13
CA GLU A 32 14.64 11.56 -12.34
C GLU A 32 14.12 12.13 -11.02
N LEU A 33 13.69 11.24 -10.10
CA LEU A 33 13.08 11.61 -8.81
C LEU A 33 14.09 11.77 -7.67
N ASP A 34 15.38 11.57 -7.94
CA ASP A 34 16.42 11.52 -6.90
C ASP A 34 16.04 10.52 -5.78
N VAL A 35 15.62 9.32 -6.19
CA VAL A 35 15.29 8.17 -5.33
C VAL A 35 16.41 7.16 -5.39
N LEU A 36 16.92 6.72 -4.25
CA LEU A 36 18.00 5.74 -4.16
C LEU A 36 17.47 4.33 -4.41
N PRO A 37 17.86 3.65 -5.51
CA PRO A 37 17.56 2.24 -5.67
C PRO A 37 18.37 1.41 -4.67
N CYS A 38 17.72 0.42 -4.04
CA CYS A 38 18.37 -0.45 -3.06
C CYS A 38 17.84 -1.88 -3.11
N SER A 39 18.43 -2.79 -2.34
CA SER A 39 17.89 -4.13 -2.12
C SER A 39 16.64 -4.09 -1.23
N LYS A 40 15.80 -5.14 -1.27
CA LYS A 40 14.67 -5.29 -0.32
C LYS A 40 15.16 -5.24 1.13
N GLU A 41 16.28 -5.89 1.40
CA GLU A 41 16.84 -5.96 2.74
C GLU A 41 17.31 -4.59 3.24
N ASP A 42 18.01 -3.82 2.42
CA ASP A 42 18.45 -2.48 2.77
C ASP A 42 17.26 -1.53 2.98
N LEU A 43 16.22 -1.64 2.13
CA LEU A 43 15.00 -0.86 2.29
C LEU A 43 14.36 -1.11 3.66
N ILE A 44 14.19 -2.39 4.03
CA ILE A 44 13.57 -2.80 5.28
C ILE A 44 14.38 -2.30 6.49
N LYS A 45 15.70 -2.50 6.47
CA LYS A 45 16.57 -2.15 7.61
C LYS A 45 16.72 -0.65 7.84
N ASN A 46 16.67 0.14 6.77
CA ASN A 46 17.04 1.57 6.86
C ASN A 46 15.83 2.50 6.86
N SER A 47 14.62 2.02 6.55
CA SER A 47 13.42 2.84 6.50
C SER A 47 12.95 3.27 7.90
N ASP A 48 12.61 4.55 8.05
CA ASP A 48 11.81 5.05 9.16
C ASP A 48 10.31 4.93 8.85
N PHE A 49 9.95 5.06 7.57
CA PHE A 49 8.60 4.82 7.04
C PHE A 49 8.73 3.88 5.84
N LEU A 50 8.21 2.66 5.96
CA LEU A 50 8.14 1.69 4.87
C LEU A 50 6.73 1.70 4.27
N SER A 51 6.58 2.24 3.06
CA SER A 51 5.28 2.36 2.38
C SER A 51 5.18 1.44 1.17
N ILE A 52 4.09 0.67 1.11
CA ILE A 52 3.86 -0.37 0.11
C ILE A 52 3.07 0.19 -1.07
N HIS A 53 3.62 0.08 -2.30
CA HIS A 53 3.01 0.54 -3.54
C HIS A 53 3.15 -0.46 -4.70
N VAL A 54 3.30 -1.75 -4.38
CA VAL A 54 3.29 -2.83 -5.37
C VAL A 54 1.87 -3.28 -5.65
N GLN A 55 1.64 -3.87 -6.83
CA GLN A 55 0.34 -4.45 -7.16
C GLN A 55 0.08 -5.69 -6.33
N GLY A 56 -1.19 -5.92 -5.95
CA GLY A 56 -1.58 -7.18 -5.33
C GLY A 56 -1.47 -8.38 -6.30
N GLY A 57 -1.63 -9.58 -5.74
CA GLY A 57 -1.57 -10.85 -6.46
C GLY A 57 -0.56 -11.81 -5.82
N GLU A 58 -0.57 -13.07 -6.27
CA GLU A 58 0.24 -14.17 -5.70
C GLU A 58 1.74 -13.83 -5.61
N ARG A 59 2.25 -13.03 -6.55
CA ARG A 59 3.65 -12.61 -6.59
C ARG A 59 4.12 -11.88 -5.34
N TYR A 60 3.25 -11.07 -4.75
CA TYR A 60 3.59 -10.24 -3.59
C TYR A 60 2.84 -10.66 -2.32
N LYS A 61 2.13 -11.79 -2.37
CA LYS A 61 1.50 -12.36 -1.19
C LYS A 61 2.57 -12.66 -0.14
N ASP A 62 2.28 -12.28 1.11
CA ASP A 62 3.20 -12.43 2.25
C ASP A 62 4.61 -11.87 1.97
N CYS A 63 4.69 -10.81 1.16
CA CYS A 63 5.97 -10.14 0.86
C CYS A 63 6.61 -9.53 2.12
N ILE A 64 5.78 -9.12 3.08
CA ILE A 64 6.19 -8.62 4.39
C ILE A 64 5.59 -9.55 5.46
N THR A 65 6.47 -10.25 6.15
CA THR A 65 6.15 -11.17 7.25
C THR A 65 6.84 -10.70 8.53
N LEU A 66 6.66 -11.42 9.62
CA LEU A 66 7.38 -11.15 10.88
C LEU A 66 8.90 -11.10 10.66
N LYS A 67 9.43 -11.96 9.79
CA LYS A 67 10.86 -12.00 9.44
C LYS A 67 11.37 -10.68 8.83
N GLU A 68 10.55 -10.02 8.03
CA GLU A 68 10.86 -8.70 7.49
C GLU A 68 10.69 -7.63 8.58
N MET A 69 9.62 -7.68 9.35
CA MET A 69 9.33 -6.70 10.41
C MET A 69 10.37 -6.72 11.53
N ASP A 70 10.88 -7.89 11.92
CA ASP A 70 11.98 -8.04 12.88
C ASP A 70 13.28 -7.33 12.46
N LYS A 71 13.47 -7.10 11.16
CA LYS A 71 14.63 -6.38 10.62
C LYS A 71 14.43 -4.87 10.54
N MET A 72 13.20 -4.41 10.68
CA MET A 72 12.87 -2.98 10.66
C MET A 72 13.40 -2.29 11.93
N LYS A 73 13.53 -0.97 11.86
CA LYS A 73 13.84 -0.20 13.07
C LYS A 73 12.64 -0.27 14.04
N LYS A 74 12.90 -0.41 15.33
CA LYS A 74 11.83 -0.39 16.35
C LYS A 74 11.05 0.93 16.39
N THR A 75 11.61 1.98 15.82
CA THR A 75 10.99 3.30 15.68
C THR A 75 10.26 3.50 14.36
N SER A 76 10.26 2.50 13.47
CA SER A 76 9.71 2.64 12.13
C SER A 76 8.20 2.38 12.07
N PHE A 77 7.60 2.89 11.00
CA PHE A 77 6.18 2.69 10.68
C PHE A 77 6.03 1.95 9.35
N LEU A 78 5.14 0.95 9.33
CA LEU A 78 4.75 0.22 8.14
C LEU A 78 3.42 0.76 7.60
N ILE A 79 3.38 1.13 6.30
CA ILE A 79 2.18 1.71 5.69
C ILE A 79 1.74 0.86 4.50
N ASN A 80 0.49 0.39 4.54
CA ASN A 80 -0.11 -0.37 3.44
C ASN A 80 -1.43 0.26 2.99
N THR A 81 -1.39 0.89 1.83
CA THR A 81 -2.55 1.41 1.10
C THR A 81 -2.70 0.72 -0.27
N SER A 82 -2.09 -0.45 -0.42
CA SER A 82 -2.10 -1.20 -1.69
C SER A 82 -3.09 -2.37 -1.65
N ARG A 83 -2.70 -3.50 -1.06
CA ARG A 83 -3.55 -4.69 -0.88
C ARG A 83 -3.19 -5.42 0.41
N GLY A 84 -4.21 -5.93 1.14
CA GLY A 84 -4.06 -6.64 2.42
C GLY A 84 -3.04 -7.78 2.35
N PRO A 85 -3.21 -8.77 1.47
CA PRO A 85 -2.38 -9.97 1.42
C PRO A 85 -0.88 -9.75 1.13
N ILE A 86 -0.43 -8.52 0.92
CA ILE A 86 1.01 -8.21 0.75
C ILE A 86 1.75 -8.31 2.10
N ILE A 87 1.05 -8.00 3.18
CA ILE A 87 1.54 -8.21 4.55
C ILE A 87 0.84 -9.43 5.11
N ASN A 88 1.56 -10.32 5.77
CA ASN A 88 0.92 -11.35 6.57
C ASN A 88 0.24 -10.71 7.79
N GLU A 89 -1.10 -10.74 7.84
CA GLU A 89 -1.88 -10.01 8.85
C GLU A 89 -1.63 -10.53 10.28
N ASP A 90 -1.50 -11.85 10.47
CA ASP A 90 -1.20 -12.44 11.78
C ASP A 90 0.19 -12.01 12.28
N ASP A 91 1.18 -12.00 11.40
CA ASP A 91 2.53 -11.54 11.69
C ASP A 91 2.56 -10.04 12.03
N LEU A 92 1.76 -9.22 11.33
CA LEU A 92 1.62 -7.81 11.66
C LEU A 92 1.03 -7.59 13.05
N ILE A 93 0.01 -8.36 13.42
CA ILE A 93 -0.58 -8.33 14.77
C ILE A 93 0.48 -8.67 15.82
N ILE A 94 1.31 -9.67 15.57
CA ILE A 94 2.41 -10.05 16.47
C ILE A 94 3.40 -8.89 16.59
N ALA A 95 3.91 -8.38 15.47
CA ALA A 95 4.92 -7.32 15.45
C ALA A 95 4.45 -6.04 16.17
N LEU A 96 3.18 -5.66 16.00
CA LEU A 96 2.60 -4.51 16.68
C LEU A 96 2.39 -4.78 18.19
N SER A 97 1.93 -5.97 18.55
CA SER A 97 1.69 -6.36 19.95
C SER A 97 2.98 -6.45 20.76
N THR A 98 4.10 -6.83 20.13
CA THR A 98 5.42 -6.96 20.75
C THR A 98 6.29 -5.72 20.59
N ASN A 99 5.78 -4.67 19.91
CA ASN A 99 6.51 -3.45 19.59
C ASN A 99 7.82 -3.69 18.80
N GLU A 100 7.81 -4.65 17.88
CA GLU A 100 8.91 -4.86 16.92
C GLU A 100 9.01 -3.69 15.95
N ILE A 101 7.88 -3.03 15.65
CA ILE A 101 7.80 -1.76 14.95
C ILE A 101 6.98 -0.75 15.77
N ALA A 102 7.20 0.53 15.58
CA ALA A 102 6.50 1.59 16.33
C ALA A 102 5.00 1.62 16.03
N GLY A 103 4.61 1.34 14.80
CA GLY A 103 3.20 1.33 14.41
C GLY A 103 2.98 0.98 12.95
N ALA A 104 1.71 0.88 12.57
CA ALA A 104 1.31 0.67 11.19
C ALA A 104 0.10 1.51 10.78
N GLY A 105 0.10 1.99 9.52
CA GLY A 105 -1.04 2.62 8.86
C GLY A 105 -1.60 1.68 7.79
N ILE A 106 -2.81 1.17 7.99
CA ILE A 106 -3.41 0.11 7.16
C ILE A 106 -4.76 0.58 6.62
N ASP A 107 -4.87 0.64 5.29
CA ASP A 107 -6.12 0.98 4.59
C ASP A 107 -6.76 -0.26 3.93
N VAL A 108 -6.05 -1.38 3.89
CA VAL A 108 -6.43 -2.60 3.16
C VAL A 108 -6.18 -3.85 4.00
N TYR A 109 -7.03 -4.87 3.88
CA TYR A 109 -7.04 -6.05 4.76
C TYR A 109 -7.18 -7.34 3.95
N ASP A 110 -6.87 -8.48 4.57
CA ASP A 110 -7.08 -9.79 3.97
C ASP A 110 -8.56 -10.07 3.75
N LYS A 111 -9.39 -9.66 4.71
CA LYS A 111 -10.85 -9.71 4.61
C LYS A 111 -11.42 -8.31 4.75
N GLU A 112 -12.14 -7.87 3.73
CA GLU A 112 -12.82 -6.58 3.68
C GLU A 112 -14.35 -6.76 3.58
N PRO A 113 -15.12 -6.03 4.41
CA PRO A 113 -14.73 -5.13 5.49
C PRO A 113 -14.00 -5.85 6.63
N LEU A 114 -13.06 -5.13 7.31
CA LEU A 114 -12.33 -5.67 8.46
C LEU A 114 -13.31 -6.14 9.55
N PRO A 115 -13.30 -7.43 9.95
CA PRO A 115 -14.21 -7.97 10.95
C PRO A 115 -14.14 -7.21 12.28
N GLU A 116 -15.27 -7.12 12.98
CA GLU A 116 -15.35 -6.39 14.26
C GLU A 116 -14.44 -6.98 15.34
N ASN A 117 -14.25 -8.30 15.32
CA ASN A 117 -13.39 -9.02 16.26
C ASN A 117 -11.92 -9.13 15.81
N ASN A 118 -11.53 -8.47 14.72
CA ASN A 118 -10.14 -8.49 14.26
C ASN A 118 -9.23 -7.80 15.27
N LYS A 119 -8.12 -8.44 15.63
CA LYS A 119 -7.20 -7.98 16.68
C LYS A 119 -6.55 -6.62 16.34
N LEU A 120 -6.35 -6.30 15.07
CA LEU A 120 -5.80 -4.99 14.66
C LEU A 120 -6.60 -3.83 15.23
N ARG A 121 -7.93 -3.98 15.38
CA ARG A 121 -8.82 -2.92 15.91
C ARG A 121 -8.51 -2.50 17.35
N PHE A 122 -7.83 -3.35 18.10
CA PHE A 122 -7.56 -3.16 19.52
C PHE A 122 -6.10 -2.78 19.79
N LEU A 123 -5.28 -2.66 18.77
CA LEU A 123 -3.87 -2.27 18.90
C LEU A 123 -3.74 -0.74 18.88
N PRO A 124 -3.18 -0.11 19.92
CA PRO A 124 -3.09 1.34 20.04
C PRO A 124 -2.12 1.97 19.03
N ASN A 125 -1.23 1.18 18.43
CA ASN A 125 -0.25 1.56 17.44
C ASN A 125 -0.64 1.18 16.01
N ALA A 126 -1.92 0.83 15.76
CA ALA A 126 -2.47 0.60 14.43
C ALA A 126 -3.44 1.75 14.05
N LEU A 127 -3.12 2.49 13.00
CA LEU A 127 -4.03 3.43 12.36
C LEU A 127 -4.75 2.71 11.23
N LEU A 128 -6.08 2.57 11.35
CA LEU A 128 -6.89 1.79 10.41
C LEU A 128 -7.89 2.68 9.67
N THR A 129 -7.96 2.52 8.35
CA THR A 129 -8.98 3.16 7.51
C THR A 129 -9.68 2.10 6.65
N PRO A 130 -10.96 2.28 6.27
CA PRO A 130 -11.77 1.23 5.63
C PRO A 130 -11.64 1.24 4.10
N HIS A 131 -10.43 1.10 3.55
CA HIS A 131 -10.11 1.07 2.12
C HIS A 131 -10.61 2.31 1.38
N ILE A 132 -10.25 3.47 1.90
CA ILE A 132 -10.73 4.78 1.41
C ILE A 132 -9.64 5.64 0.74
N GLY A 133 -8.44 5.12 0.54
CA GLY A 133 -7.35 5.90 -0.07
C GLY A 133 -7.65 6.42 -1.48
N TYR A 134 -8.63 5.83 -2.18
CA TYR A 134 -9.11 6.30 -3.50
C TYR A 134 -10.33 7.22 -3.43
N VAL A 135 -10.91 7.43 -2.25
CA VAL A 135 -12.18 8.16 -2.08
C VAL A 135 -11.94 9.65 -2.15
N THR A 136 -12.13 10.22 -3.34
CA THR A 136 -12.13 11.66 -3.61
C THR A 136 -13.37 12.05 -4.41
N ALA A 137 -13.78 13.31 -4.37
CA ALA A 137 -14.91 13.81 -5.14
C ALA A 137 -14.73 13.60 -6.65
N GLU A 138 -13.50 13.77 -7.14
CA GLU A 138 -13.15 13.59 -8.55
C GLU A 138 -13.28 12.12 -8.97
N ASN A 139 -12.81 11.18 -8.14
CA ASN A 139 -12.92 9.76 -8.42
C ASN A 139 -14.38 9.31 -8.43
N TYR A 140 -15.18 9.75 -7.47
CA TYR A 140 -16.62 9.43 -7.46
C TYR A 140 -17.31 9.98 -8.70
N THR A 141 -17.08 11.25 -9.06
CA THR A 141 -17.64 11.84 -10.27
C THR A 141 -17.26 11.03 -11.51
N THR A 142 -15.99 10.64 -11.63
CA THR A 142 -15.50 9.84 -12.76
C THR A 142 -16.17 8.46 -12.79
N TYR A 143 -16.22 7.76 -11.65
CA TYR A 143 -16.80 6.41 -11.57
C TYR A 143 -18.28 6.41 -11.91
N TYR A 144 -19.07 7.29 -11.30
CA TYR A 144 -20.51 7.35 -11.56
C TYR A 144 -20.83 7.71 -13.01
N ASN A 145 -20.14 8.68 -13.59
CA ASN A 145 -20.32 9.05 -15.00
C ASN A 145 -19.97 7.87 -15.92
N GLN A 146 -18.86 7.17 -15.67
CA GLN A 146 -18.49 6.01 -16.47
C GLN A 146 -19.43 4.80 -16.27
N MET A 147 -20.00 4.63 -15.08
CA MET A 147 -21.02 3.60 -14.83
C MET A 147 -22.29 3.88 -15.62
N ILE A 148 -22.78 5.13 -15.63
CA ILE A 148 -23.96 5.54 -16.39
C ILE A 148 -23.72 5.31 -17.89
N GLU A 149 -22.59 5.79 -18.43
CA GLU A 149 -22.21 5.61 -19.82
C GLU A 149 -22.12 4.13 -20.22
N SER A 150 -21.55 3.29 -19.37
CA SER A 150 -21.46 1.85 -19.60
C SER A 150 -22.83 1.17 -19.59
N LEU A 151 -23.71 1.59 -18.69
CA LEU A 151 -25.08 1.08 -18.61
C LEU A 151 -25.88 1.46 -19.87
N GLU A 152 -25.85 2.73 -20.27
CA GLU A 152 -26.53 3.21 -21.49
C GLU A 152 -26.04 2.46 -22.74
N SER A 153 -24.72 2.29 -22.85
CA SER A 153 -24.11 1.55 -23.97
C SER A 153 -24.54 0.07 -23.99
N CYS A 154 -24.64 -0.54 -22.83
CA CYS A 154 -25.12 -1.92 -22.70
C CYS A 154 -26.60 -2.06 -23.12
N VAL A 155 -27.47 -1.18 -22.63
CA VAL A 155 -28.90 -1.16 -22.98
C VAL A 155 -29.09 -0.93 -24.48
N ASN A 156 -28.26 -0.15 -25.13
CA ASN A 156 -28.27 0.11 -26.56
C ASN A 156 -27.62 -1.01 -27.40
N GLY A 157 -27.21 -2.14 -26.79
CA GLY A 157 -26.62 -3.29 -27.49
C GLY A 157 -25.16 -3.02 -27.97
N LYS A 158 -24.50 -2.00 -27.47
CA LYS A 158 -23.11 -1.63 -27.82
C LYS A 158 -22.26 -1.49 -26.56
N PRO A 159 -22.07 -2.57 -25.80
CA PRO A 159 -21.33 -2.48 -24.53
C PRO A 159 -19.91 -1.95 -24.74
N ILE A 160 -19.47 -1.10 -23.79
CA ILE A 160 -18.11 -0.55 -23.71
C ILE A 160 -17.45 -0.99 -22.40
N ARG A 161 -16.14 -0.90 -22.31
CA ARG A 161 -15.33 -1.29 -21.12
C ARG A 161 -15.61 -2.74 -20.70
N ILE A 162 -15.68 -3.65 -21.70
CA ILE A 162 -15.90 -5.07 -21.49
C ILE A 162 -14.65 -5.64 -20.78
N ILE A 163 -14.87 -6.50 -19.78
CA ILE A 163 -13.82 -7.29 -19.13
C ILE A 163 -13.76 -8.62 -19.86
N GLU A 164 -12.60 -8.97 -20.42
CA GLU A 164 -12.32 -10.26 -21.04
C GLU A 164 -11.83 -11.28 -20.00
#